data_789939a9fe4344c974824c766cd4ec66
#
_entry.id   789939a9fe4344c974824c766cd4ec66
#
_cell.length_a   1.000
_cell.length_b   1.000
_cell.length_c   1.000
_cell.angle_alpha   90.00
_cell.angle_beta   90.00
_cell.angle_gamma   90.00
#
_symmetry.space_group_name_H-M   'P 1'
#
loop_
_entity.id
_entity.type
_entity.pdbx_description
1 polymer ?
#
loop_
_entity_poly.entity_id
_entity_poly.type
_entity_poly.pdbx_seq_one_letter_code
_entity_poly.pdbx_strand_id
1 'polypeptide(L)'
;MKDLVDWKNRAVSLNISAISRLSLMKKQEYAKANKEWLVEKAKEEGVREIPGGIYYKVVKEGLNDGRHPSRRSIVTAHYTGRTINGKKFDSSLGGAPLAVRLCDLIDGWIIAMQQMCVGDKWEVYIPAEKGYGKFSQPGIPGGSTLIFEIELLGIA
;
A
#
# COMPACT_ATOMS: atom_id res chain seq x y z
N MET A 1 23.89 46.42 -17.89
CA MET A 1 24.37 45.51 -16.87
C MET A 1 23.25 45.02 -15.94
N LYS A 2 22.40 45.90 -15.45
CA LYS A 2 21.24 45.51 -14.61
C LYS A 2 20.28 44.55 -15.33
N ASP A 3 20.00 44.78 -16.60
CA ASP A 3 19.07 43.97 -17.38
C ASP A 3 19.57 42.53 -17.67
N LEU A 4 20.89 42.35 -17.76
CA LEU A 4 21.52 41.06 -17.97
C LEU A 4 21.46 40.16 -16.71
N VAL A 5 21.57 40.76 -15.52
CA VAL A 5 21.47 40.08 -14.25
C VAL A 5 20.03 39.67 -13.99
N ASP A 6 19.06 40.52 -14.25
CA ASP A 6 17.64 40.23 -14.13
C ASP A 6 17.20 39.15 -15.10
N TRP A 7 17.74 39.15 -16.32
CA TRP A 7 17.47 38.12 -17.31
C TRP A 7 17.92 36.71 -16.85
N LYS A 8 19.14 36.63 -16.31
CA LYS A 8 19.67 35.37 -15.78
C LYS A 8 18.85 34.84 -14.58
N ASN A 9 18.49 35.75 -13.68
CA ASN A 9 17.69 35.40 -12.51
C ASN A 9 16.27 34.93 -12.89
N ARG A 10 15.66 35.59 -13.89
CA ARG A 10 14.36 35.16 -14.44
C ARG A 10 14.44 33.77 -15.09
N ALA A 11 15.49 33.52 -15.87
CA ALA A 11 15.67 32.24 -16.54
C ALA A 11 15.84 31.10 -15.53
N VAL A 12 16.63 31.32 -14.46
CA VAL A 12 16.81 30.35 -13.38
C VAL A 12 15.51 30.11 -12.63
N SER A 13 14.76 31.16 -12.30
CA SER A 13 13.46 31.05 -11.61
C SER A 13 12.43 30.27 -12.43
N LEU A 14 12.35 30.52 -13.74
CA LEU A 14 11.47 29.82 -14.66
C LEU A 14 11.83 28.33 -14.78
N ASN A 15 13.11 28.01 -14.82
CA ASN A 15 13.57 26.62 -14.88
C ASN A 15 13.22 25.84 -13.59
N ILE A 16 13.40 26.43 -12.43
CA ILE A 16 13.02 25.83 -11.13
C ILE A 16 11.51 25.61 -11.08
N SER A 17 10.70 26.57 -11.52
CA SER A 17 9.25 26.44 -11.56
C SER A 17 8.81 25.34 -12.54
N ALA A 18 9.44 25.23 -13.70
CA ALA A 18 9.14 24.16 -14.67
C ALA A 18 9.49 22.78 -14.10
N ILE A 19 10.65 22.63 -13.44
CA ILE A 19 11.08 21.39 -12.79
C ILE A 19 10.09 21.00 -11.69
N SER A 20 9.65 21.95 -10.86
CA SER A 20 8.66 21.71 -9.81
C SER A 20 7.32 21.25 -10.36
N ARG A 21 6.86 21.84 -11.46
CA ARG A 21 5.62 21.42 -12.15
C ARG A 21 5.73 20.02 -12.71
N LEU A 22 6.84 19.67 -13.34
CA LEU A 22 7.09 18.33 -13.88
C LEU A 22 7.13 17.29 -12.77
N SER A 23 7.78 17.60 -11.64
CA SER A 23 7.80 16.71 -10.48
C SER A 23 6.40 16.46 -9.92
N LEU A 24 5.57 17.52 -9.81
CA LEU A 24 4.19 17.39 -9.34
C LEU A 24 3.35 16.57 -10.33
N MET A 25 3.49 16.81 -11.64
CA MET A 25 2.78 16.04 -12.68
C MET A 25 3.14 14.57 -12.62
N LYS A 26 4.41 14.21 -12.43
CA LYS A 26 4.84 12.83 -12.26
C LYS A 26 4.23 12.16 -11.04
N LYS A 27 4.13 12.88 -9.92
CA LYS A 27 3.47 12.38 -8.69
C LYS A 27 1.98 12.13 -8.93
N GLN A 28 1.30 13.02 -9.63
CA GLN A 28 -0.12 12.87 -9.97
C GLN A 28 -0.36 11.72 -10.94
N GLU A 29 0.50 11.55 -11.94
CA GLU A 29 0.45 10.43 -12.88
C GLU A 29 0.66 9.09 -12.16
N TYR A 30 1.61 9.04 -11.23
CA TYR A 30 1.87 7.86 -10.43
C TYR A 30 0.65 7.48 -9.59
N ALA A 31 0.06 8.44 -8.87
CA ALA A 31 -1.13 8.20 -8.05
C ALA A 31 -2.32 7.73 -8.91
N LYS A 32 -2.49 8.34 -10.09
CA LYS A 32 -3.52 7.94 -11.05
C LYS A 32 -3.30 6.51 -11.56
N ALA A 33 -2.08 6.17 -11.94
CA ALA A 33 -1.73 4.82 -12.40
C ALA A 33 -2.00 3.76 -11.32
N ASN A 34 -1.74 4.09 -10.05
CA ASN A 34 -2.05 3.21 -8.93
C ASN A 34 -3.55 2.98 -8.75
N LYS A 35 -4.37 4.03 -8.89
CA LYS A 35 -5.83 3.90 -8.83
C LYS A 35 -6.37 3.06 -10.00
N GLU A 36 -5.89 3.30 -11.20
CA GLU A 36 -6.28 2.55 -12.40
C GLU A 36 -5.88 1.07 -12.28
N TRP A 37 -4.69 0.79 -11.74
CA TRP A 37 -4.23 -0.57 -11.48
C TRP A 37 -5.20 -1.31 -10.57
N LEU A 38 -5.66 -0.67 -9.49
CA LEU A 38 -6.59 -1.28 -8.55
C LEU A 38 -7.96 -1.54 -9.18
N VAL A 39 -8.46 -0.61 -9.99
CA VAL A 39 -9.72 -0.78 -10.73
C VAL A 39 -9.64 -2.03 -11.63
N GLU A 40 -8.56 -2.22 -12.35
CA GLU A 40 -8.37 -3.38 -13.20
C GLU A 40 -8.19 -4.67 -12.40
N LYS A 41 -7.43 -4.62 -11.30
CA LYS A 41 -7.24 -5.77 -10.40
C LYS A 41 -8.58 -6.24 -9.81
N ALA A 42 -9.45 -5.32 -9.46
CA ALA A 42 -10.77 -5.61 -8.90
C ALA A 42 -11.67 -6.42 -9.84
N LYS A 43 -11.41 -6.38 -11.14
CA LYS A 43 -12.17 -7.13 -12.16
C LYS A 43 -11.67 -8.56 -12.36
N GLU A 44 -10.51 -8.91 -11.83
CA GLU A 44 -9.94 -10.24 -12.01
C GLU A 44 -10.77 -11.31 -11.30
N GLU A 45 -10.83 -12.50 -11.90
CA GLU A 45 -11.49 -13.65 -11.30
C GLU A 45 -10.87 -14.01 -9.94
N GLY A 46 -11.70 -14.29 -8.96
CA GLY A 46 -11.27 -14.64 -7.59
C GLY A 46 -10.95 -13.43 -6.71
N VAL A 47 -10.96 -12.21 -7.25
CA VAL A 47 -10.78 -10.99 -6.45
C VAL A 47 -12.12 -10.55 -5.88
N ARG A 48 -12.16 -10.29 -4.59
CA ARG A 48 -13.34 -9.89 -3.83
C ARG A 48 -13.10 -8.55 -3.16
N GLU A 49 -14.19 -7.83 -2.89
CA GLU A 49 -14.16 -6.53 -2.20
C GLU A 49 -14.51 -6.68 -0.73
N ILE A 50 -13.85 -5.88 0.10
CA ILE A 50 -14.19 -5.64 1.50
C ILE A 50 -14.31 -4.14 1.75
N PRO A 51 -14.88 -3.70 2.90
CA PRO A 51 -15.07 -2.27 3.17
C PRO A 51 -13.80 -1.44 3.03
N GLY A 52 -13.94 -0.21 2.54
CA GLY A 52 -12.84 0.75 2.39
C GLY A 52 -12.16 0.72 1.03
N GLY A 53 -12.76 0.09 0.03
CA GLY A 53 -12.17 -0.01 -1.31
C GLY A 53 -10.96 -0.93 -1.35
N ILE A 54 -10.89 -1.88 -0.42
CA ILE A 54 -9.84 -2.89 -0.32
C ILE A 54 -10.32 -4.15 -1.02
N TYR A 55 -9.44 -4.78 -1.78
CA TYR A 55 -9.71 -6.01 -2.50
C TYR A 55 -8.75 -7.10 -2.05
N TYR A 56 -9.15 -8.34 -2.19
CA TYR A 56 -8.31 -9.48 -1.82
C TYR A 56 -8.56 -10.69 -2.69
N LYS A 57 -7.56 -11.55 -2.73
CA LYS A 57 -7.64 -12.86 -3.38
C LYS A 57 -7.13 -13.91 -2.39
N VAL A 58 -7.90 -14.97 -2.19
CA VAL A 58 -7.50 -16.07 -1.32
C VAL A 58 -6.45 -16.91 -2.04
N VAL A 59 -5.26 -17.02 -1.44
CA VAL A 59 -4.17 -17.87 -1.93
C VAL A 59 -4.26 -19.24 -1.28
N LYS A 60 -4.57 -19.28 0.03
CA LYS A 60 -4.75 -20.50 0.79
C LYS A 60 -5.84 -20.29 1.85
N GLU A 61 -6.79 -21.19 1.92
CA GLU A 61 -7.80 -21.18 2.95
C GLU A 61 -7.28 -21.88 4.21
N GLY A 62 -7.46 -21.24 5.37
CA GLY A 62 -7.04 -21.77 6.66
C GLY A 62 -8.13 -22.56 7.36
N LEU A 63 -8.25 -22.37 8.69
CA LEU A 63 -9.17 -23.14 9.54
C LEU A 63 -10.64 -22.92 9.23
N ASN A 64 -10.99 -21.74 8.71
CA ASN A 64 -12.38 -21.35 8.40
C ASN A 64 -13.35 -21.66 9.57
N ASP A 65 -12.89 -21.38 10.80
CA ASP A 65 -13.61 -21.70 12.04
C ASP A 65 -14.48 -20.53 12.55
N GLY A 66 -14.60 -19.46 11.78
CA GLY A 66 -15.34 -18.25 12.14
C GLY A 66 -14.65 -17.36 13.15
N ARG A 67 -13.43 -17.69 13.58
CA ARG A 67 -12.64 -16.86 14.50
C ARG A 67 -11.80 -15.88 13.72
N HIS A 68 -12.05 -14.60 13.96
CA HIS A 68 -11.32 -13.49 13.33
C HIS A 68 -10.65 -12.62 14.38
N PRO A 69 -9.52 -11.98 14.05
CA PRO A 69 -8.95 -10.99 14.95
C PRO A 69 -9.91 -9.82 15.17
N SER A 70 -9.89 -9.23 16.34
CA SER A 70 -10.45 -7.90 16.60
C SER A 70 -9.35 -6.84 16.45
N ARG A 71 -9.74 -5.56 16.47
CA ARG A 71 -8.78 -4.45 16.45
C ARG A 71 -7.76 -4.54 17.58
N ARG A 72 -8.13 -5.09 18.72
CA ARG A 72 -7.28 -5.20 19.92
C ARG A 72 -6.47 -6.49 19.98
N SER A 73 -6.74 -7.44 19.10
CA SER A 73 -6.00 -8.70 19.06
C SER A 73 -4.53 -8.47 18.71
N ILE A 74 -3.67 -9.29 19.29
CA ILE A 74 -2.30 -9.43 18.82
C ILE A 74 -2.32 -10.48 17.72
N VAL A 75 -1.92 -10.08 16.54
CA VAL A 75 -1.83 -10.96 15.37
C VAL A 75 -0.39 -11.37 15.11
N THR A 76 -0.20 -12.61 14.74
CA THR A 76 1.09 -13.13 14.28
C THR A 76 0.95 -13.48 12.81
N ALA A 77 1.79 -12.89 11.97
CA ALA A 77 1.67 -13.05 10.52
C ALA A 77 3.02 -13.00 9.82
N HIS A 78 3.14 -13.77 8.75
CA HIS A 78 4.14 -13.54 7.73
C HIS A 78 3.56 -12.68 6.62
N TYR A 79 4.37 -11.82 6.04
CA TYR A 79 3.92 -10.94 4.97
C TYR A 79 5.04 -10.56 4.01
N THR A 80 4.64 -10.17 2.81
CA THR A 80 5.49 -9.49 1.83
C THR A 80 4.68 -8.37 1.20
N GLY A 81 5.23 -7.16 1.21
CA GLY A 81 4.61 -5.97 0.62
C GLY A 81 5.33 -5.53 -0.65
N ARG A 82 4.55 -5.19 -1.69
CA ARG A 82 5.03 -4.73 -2.99
C ARG A 82 4.25 -3.52 -3.46
N THR A 83 4.89 -2.70 -4.27
CA THR A 83 4.21 -1.67 -5.07
C THR A 83 3.71 -2.28 -6.38
N ILE A 84 2.93 -1.52 -7.15
CA ILE A 84 2.31 -2.04 -8.39
C ILE A 84 3.31 -2.44 -9.47
N ASN A 85 4.54 -1.94 -9.42
CA ASN A 85 5.62 -2.35 -10.32
C ASN A 85 6.28 -3.67 -9.92
N GLY A 86 5.78 -4.33 -8.85
CA GLY A 86 6.30 -5.60 -8.35
C GLY A 86 7.49 -5.47 -7.41
N LYS A 87 7.96 -4.26 -7.14
CA LYS A 87 9.11 -4.03 -6.26
C LYS A 87 8.73 -4.28 -4.79
N LYS A 88 9.45 -5.17 -4.15
CA LYS A 88 9.28 -5.48 -2.73
C LYS A 88 9.85 -4.33 -1.87
N PHE A 89 9.05 -3.84 -0.92
CA PHE A 89 9.50 -2.81 0.02
C PHE A 89 9.65 -3.31 1.44
N ASP A 90 9.02 -4.43 1.79
CA ASP A 90 9.14 -5.03 3.12
C ASP A 90 8.71 -6.50 3.07
N SER A 91 9.27 -7.31 3.97
CA SER A 91 8.90 -8.72 4.12
C SER A 91 9.37 -9.24 5.47
N SER A 92 8.58 -10.13 6.07
CA SER A 92 8.99 -10.90 7.25
C SER A 92 9.63 -12.23 6.90
N LEU A 93 9.53 -12.66 5.64
CA LEU A 93 10.05 -13.96 5.21
C LEU A 93 11.59 -14.02 5.38
N GLY A 94 12.07 -15.15 5.87
CA GLY A 94 13.48 -15.34 6.19
C GLY A 94 13.84 -14.94 7.63
N GLY A 95 12.90 -14.44 8.41
CA GLY A 95 13.04 -14.06 9.81
C GLY A 95 11.84 -14.47 10.64
N ALA A 96 11.73 -13.90 11.83
CA ALA A 96 10.58 -14.11 12.70
C ALA A 96 9.31 -13.47 12.11
N PRO A 97 8.13 -14.08 12.31
CA PRO A 97 6.89 -13.45 11.92
C PRO A 97 6.64 -12.17 12.72
N LEU A 98 5.89 -11.25 12.13
CA LEU A 98 5.41 -10.04 12.82
C LEU A 98 4.41 -10.45 13.89
N ALA A 99 4.60 -9.98 15.12
CA ALA A 99 3.64 -10.14 16.22
C ALA A 99 3.33 -8.76 16.79
N VAL A 100 2.12 -8.27 16.56
CA VAL A 100 1.75 -6.89 16.87
C VAL A 100 0.25 -6.77 17.08
N ARG A 101 -0.15 -5.76 17.85
CA ARG A 101 -1.57 -5.43 18.00
C ARG A 101 -2.12 -4.90 16.68
N LEU A 102 -3.26 -5.44 16.24
CA LEU A 102 -3.81 -5.13 14.92
C LEU A 102 -4.07 -3.63 14.72
N CYS A 103 -4.59 -2.95 15.74
CA CYS A 103 -4.88 -1.51 15.64
C CYS A 103 -3.63 -0.61 15.48
N ASP A 104 -2.43 -1.14 15.65
CA ASP A 104 -1.17 -0.41 15.44
C ASP A 104 -0.67 -0.46 13.99
N LEU A 105 -1.37 -1.18 13.12
CA LEU A 105 -1.04 -1.33 11.71
C LEU A 105 -1.82 -0.34 10.84
N ILE A 106 -1.50 -0.28 9.56
CA ILE A 106 -2.22 0.56 8.59
C ILE A 106 -3.68 0.10 8.46
N ASP A 107 -4.57 1.01 8.10
CA ASP A 107 -6.02 0.76 8.04
C ASP A 107 -6.36 -0.45 7.17
N GLY A 108 -5.69 -0.61 6.04
CA GLY A 108 -5.91 -1.74 5.15
C GLY A 108 -5.70 -3.10 5.81
N TRP A 109 -4.68 -3.22 6.66
CA TRP A 109 -4.44 -4.44 7.44
C TRP A 109 -5.51 -4.64 8.51
N ILE A 110 -5.90 -3.56 9.20
CA ILE A 110 -6.94 -3.63 10.24
C ILE A 110 -8.24 -4.16 9.65
N ILE A 111 -8.64 -3.66 8.49
CA ILE A 111 -9.89 -4.06 7.82
C ILE A 111 -9.78 -5.49 7.28
N ALA A 112 -8.71 -5.80 6.57
CA ALA A 112 -8.55 -7.11 5.93
C ALA A 112 -8.41 -8.25 6.95
N MET A 113 -7.58 -8.09 7.97
CA MET A 113 -7.30 -9.17 8.92
C MET A 113 -8.49 -9.50 9.81
N GLN A 114 -9.40 -8.56 10.04
CA GLN A 114 -10.65 -8.85 10.76
C GLN A 114 -11.59 -9.76 9.96
N GLN A 115 -11.31 -10.01 8.70
CA GLN A 115 -12.03 -10.97 7.85
C GLN A 115 -11.30 -12.31 7.71
N MET A 116 -10.04 -12.40 8.15
CA MET A 116 -9.21 -13.58 8.00
C MET A 116 -9.37 -14.54 9.19
N CYS A 117 -9.17 -15.82 8.92
CA CYS A 117 -9.01 -16.88 9.94
C CYS A 117 -7.54 -17.31 9.99
N VAL A 118 -7.15 -17.94 11.10
CA VAL A 118 -5.81 -18.53 11.24
C VAL A 118 -5.57 -19.54 10.13
N GLY A 119 -4.42 -19.46 9.51
CA GLY A 119 -4.02 -20.29 8.37
C GLY A 119 -4.38 -19.71 7.00
N ASP A 120 -5.23 -18.68 6.95
CA ASP A 120 -5.52 -17.99 5.70
C ASP A 120 -4.27 -17.29 5.18
N LYS A 121 -4.08 -17.40 3.88
CA LYS A 121 -3.08 -16.62 3.15
C LYS A 121 -3.79 -15.90 2.02
N TRP A 122 -3.77 -14.59 2.10
CA TRP A 122 -4.43 -13.69 1.15
C TRP A 122 -3.43 -12.80 0.46
N GLU A 123 -3.72 -12.46 -0.78
CA GLU A 123 -3.12 -11.30 -1.43
C GLU A 123 -4.12 -10.15 -1.30
N VAL A 124 -3.70 -9.07 -0.63
CA VAL A 124 -4.56 -7.94 -0.29
C VAL A 124 -4.10 -6.71 -1.05
N TYR A 125 -5.04 -6.02 -1.69
CA TYR A 125 -4.80 -4.83 -2.51
C TYR A 125 -5.38 -3.63 -1.80
N ILE A 126 -4.51 -2.74 -1.32
CA ILE A 126 -4.87 -1.64 -0.44
C ILE A 126 -4.67 -0.31 -1.17
N PRO A 127 -5.74 0.49 -1.37
CA PRO A 127 -5.60 1.82 -1.95
C PRO A 127 -4.76 2.72 -1.04
N ALA A 128 -4.14 3.74 -1.59
CA ALA A 128 -3.24 4.63 -0.86
C ALA A 128 -3.89 5.23 0.40
N GLU A 129 -5.14 5.62 0.34
CA GLU A 129 -5.88 6.21 1.47
C GLU A 129 -6.09 5.25 2.65
N LYS A 130 -5.92 3.95 2.46
CA LYS A 130 -5.94 2.92 3.50
C LYS A 130 -4.55 2.38 3.82
N GLY A 131 -3.53 2.91 3.17
CA GLY A 131 -2.12 2.64 3.40
C GLY A 131 -1.40 3.87 3.95
N TYR A 132 -0.44 4.37 3.21
CA TYR A 132 0.38 5.52 3.63
C TYR A 132 -0.07 6.85 3.00
N GLY A 133 -1.15 6.86 2.24
CA GLY A 133 -1.72 8.06 1.64
C GLY A 133 -0.77 8.74 0.67
N LYS A 134 -0.71 10.07 0.77
CA LYS A 134 0.16 10.91 -0.08
C LYS A 134 1.61 10.98 0.43
N PHE A 135 1.89 10.42 1.59
CA PHE A 135 3.22 10.49 2.21
C PHE A 135 4.10 9.37 1.70
N SER A 136 5.32 9.71 1.30
CA SER A 136 6.31 8.72 0.90
C SER A 136 6.93 8.06 2.12
N GLN A 137 7.14 6.75 2.01
CA GLN A 137 7.90 5.95 2.96
C GLN A 137 9.09 5.33 2.21
N PRO A 138 10.11 4.81 2.91
CA PRO A 138 11.21 4.12 2.23
C PRO A 138 10.69 3.00 1.31
N GLY A 139 10.96 3.13 0.02
CA GLY A 139 10.50 2.19 -1.01
C GLY A 139 9.04 2.29 -1.41
N ILE A 140 8.28 3.25 -0.83
CA ILE A 140 6.86 3.44 -1.11
C ILE A 140 6.61 4.91 -1.47
N PRO A 141 6.57 5.27 -2.75
CA PRO A 141 6.19 6.63 -3.14
C PRO A 141 4.77 6.98 -2.68
N GLY A 142 4.54 8.24 -2.35
CA GLY A 142 3.19 8.71 -2.01
C GLY A 142 2.18 8.41 -3.12
N GLY A 143 0.97 8.02 -2.75
CA GLY A 143 -0.06 7.62 -3.70
C GLY A 143 0.04 6.16 -4.15
N SER A 144 0.88 5.34 -3.51
CA SER A 144 1.02 3.93 -3.85
C SER A 144 -0.16 3.09 -3.39
N THR A 145 -0.71 2.30 -4.30
CA THR A 145 -1.50 1.13 -3.96
C THR A 145 -0.55 0.04 -3.46
N LEU A 146 -0.89 -0.61 -2.36
CA LEU A 146 -0.04 -1.61 -1.73
C LEU A 146 -0.57 -3.01 -2.00
N ILE A 147 0.33 -3.92 -2.34
CA ILE A 147 0.03 -5.33 -2.56
C ILE A 147 0.71 -6.11 -1.45
N PHE A 148 -0.08 -6.69 -0.54
CA PHE A 148 0.44 -7.51 0.55
C PHE A 148 0.00 -8.96 0.40
N GLU A 149 0.95 -9.86 0.40
CA GLU A 149 0.67 -11.25 0.68
C GLU A 149 0.76 -11.43 2.20
N ILE A 150 -0.33 -11.83 2.83
CA ILE A 150 -0.43 -11.96 4.29
C ILE A 150 -0.87 -13.38 4.64
N GLU A 151 -0.11 -14.04 5.50
CA GLU A 151 -0.49 -15.30 6.11
C GLU A 151 -0.72 -15.10 7.60
N LEU A 152 -1.95 -15.29 8.06
CA LEU A 152 -2.29 -15.17 9.47
C LEU A 152 -1.95 -16.47 10.20
N LEU A 153 -0.97 -16.40 11.11
CA LEU A 153 -0.45 -17.56 11.82
C LEU A 153 -1.09 -17.77 13.21
N GLY A 154 -1.52 -16.68 13.84
CA GLY A 154 -2.06 -16.74 15.18
C GLY A 154 -2.79 -15.49 15.61
N ILE A 155 -3.68 -15.66 16.60
CA ILE A 155 -4.48 -14.60 17.21
C ILE A 155 -4.36 -14.75 18.73
N ALA A 156 -4.02 -13.65 19.40
CA ALA A 156 -4.00 -13.61 20.86
C ALA A 156 -4.75 -12.40 21.43
#